data_15ad6ce579809952998113df9316f952
#
_entry.id   15ad6ce579809952998113df9316f952
#
_cell.length_a   1.000
_cell.length_b   1.000
_cell.length_c   1.000
_cell.angle_alpha   90.00
_cell.angle_beta   90.00
_cell.angle_gamma   90.00
#
_symmetry.space_group_name_H-M   'P 1'
#
loop_
_entity.id
_entity.type
_entity.pdbx_description
1 polymer ?
#
loop_
_entity_poly.entity_id
_entity_poly.type
_entity_poly.pdbx_seq_one_letter_code
_entity_poly.pdbx_strand_id
1 'polypeptide(L)'
;MKLRGLLLLACACTYGVAQAQNFPSGPLRIIVPFPPGGGTDILARPVAQKLNERFKQPVVIENRGGANGTIGTAYVAKTAPADGHTLLFIPSGYAVNPSLYPALPYDQARDLAAVTQLVSGPLTLVVHPSLPAKNVRELIGLAKTRPGELNYGSSGIGSLPHLAGEWFALSAGVRLSHVPYKGSGAATIDVMSGEVPVYFMNVLQSL
;
A
#
# COMPACT_ATOMS: atom_id res chain seq x y z
N MET A 1 40.59 36.16 41.73
CA MET A 1 40.57 36.00 40.23
C MET A 1 40.86 34.59 39.73
N LYS A 2 41.46 33.70 40.48
CA LYS A 2 41.82 32.33 39.98
C LYS A 2 40.67 31.32 40.00
N LEU A 3 39.64 31.50 40.83
CA LEU A 3 38.51 30.57 40.93
C LEU A 3 37.48 30.71 39.77
N ARG A 4 37.31 31.90 39.17
CA ARG A 4 36.44 32.14 38.03
C ARG A 4 36.93 31.54 36.69
N GLY A 5 38.25 31.42 36.54
CA GLY A 5 38.86 30.77 35.38
C GLY A 5 38.70 29.26 35.37
N LEU A 6 38.67 28.63 36.55
CA LEU A 6 38.50 27.18 36.67
C LEU A 6 37.06 26.73 36.38
N LEU A 7 36.04 27.56 36.71
CA LEU A 7 34.64 27.29 36.39
C LEU A 7 34.32 27.40 34.88
N LEU A 8 34.98 28.32 34.18
CA LEU A 8 34.83 28.47 32.72
C LEU A 8 35.49 27.33 31.94
N LEU A 9 36.58 26.77 32.44
CA LEU A 9 37.25 25.63 31.85
C LEU A 9 36.45 24.32 32.03
N ALA A 10 35.76 24.16 33.16
CA ALA A 10 34.91 23.00 33.44
C ALA A 10 33.64 22.96 32.56
N CYS A 11 33.07 24.12 32.17
CA CYS A 11 31.95 24.19 31.23
C CYS A 11 32.31 23.88 29.78
N ALA A 12 33.55 24.06 29.35
CA ALA A 12 33.99 23.80 27.99
C ALA A 12 34.18 22.30 27.65
N CYS A 13 34.33 21.45 28.69
CA CYS A 13 34.54 20.01 28.49
C CYS A 13 33.26 19.18 28.32
N THR A 14 32.07 19.78 28.43
CA THR A 14 30.79 19.07 28.31
C THR A 14 30.14 19.13 26.91
N TYR A 15 30.81 19.70 25.92
CA TYR A 15 30.40 19.49 24.54
C TYR A 15 30.76 18.05 24.14
N GLY A 16 29.96 17.10 24.62
CA GLY A 16 29.99 15.74 24.10
C GLY A 16 29.81 15.82 22.61
N VAL A 17 30.77 15.31 21.85
CA VAL A 17 30.64 15.16 20.39
C VAL A 17 29.42 14.31 20.18
N ALA A 18 28.29 14.91 19.78
CA ALA A 18 27.13 14.17 19.33
C ALA A 18 27.57 13.44 18.06
N GLN A 19 28.05 12.21 18.22
CA GLN A 19 28.32 11.34 17.09
C GLN A 19 26.96 11.07 16.44
N ALA A 20 26.77 11.59 15.24
CA ALA A 20 25.65 11.19 14.42
C ALA A 20 25.70 9.67 14.27
N GLN A 21 24.72 8.98 14.85
CA GLN A 21 24.64 7.53 14.74
C GLN A 21 24.50 7.20 13.25
N ASN A 22 25.35 6.30 12.75
CA ASN A 22 25.25 5.83 11.38
C ASN A 22 23.88 5.15 11.19
N PHE A 23 23.01 5.76 10.41
CA PHE A 23 21.72 5.15 10.03
C PHE A 23 21.84 4.46 8.67
N PRO A 24 21.29 3.26 8.52
CA PRO A 24 20.70 2.41 9.54
C PRO A 24 21.76 1.70 10.39
N SER A 25 21.52 1.61 11.70
CA SER A 25 22.42 0.93 12.67
C SER A 25 22.22 -0.59 12.70
N GLY A 26 21.24 -1.12 11.96
CA GLY A 26 20.88 -2.53 11.89
C GLY A 26 19.92 -2.84 10.73
N PRO A 27 19.35 -4.05 10.72
CA PRO A 27 18.42 -4.46 9.66
C PRO A 27 17.20 -3.54 9.57
N LEU A 28 16.79 -3.25 8.32
CA LEU A 28 15.53 -2.56 8.03
C LEU A 28 14.40 -3.56 7.81
N ARG A 29 13.20 -3.18 8.19
CA ARG A 29 11.98 -3.96 7.94
C ARG A 29 11.02 -3.15 7.11
N ILE A 30 10.48 -3.75 6.03
CA ILE A 30 9.42 -3.16 5.23
C ILE A 30 8.15 -3.97 5.48
N ILE A 31 7.18 -3.35 6.15
CA ILE A 31 5.87 -3.94 6.36
C ILE A 31 5.01 -3.66 5.13
N VAL A 32 4.61 -4.73 4.47
CA VAL A 32 3.66 -4.72 3.35
C VAL A 32 2.31 -5.22 3.90
N PRO A 33 1.28 -4.36 4.02
CA PRO A 33 0.03 -4.72 4.67
C PRO A 33 -0.94 -5.47 3.74
N PHE A 34 -0.39 -6.30 2.85
CA PHE A 34 -1.11 -7.13 1.89
C PHE A 34 -0.40 -8.49 1.72
N PRO A 35 -1.10 -9.53 1.24
CA PRO A 35 -0.50 -10.83 0.99
C PRO A 35 0.67 -10.76 -0.01
N PRO A 36 1.62 -11.69 0.09
CA PRO A 36 2.71 -11.79 -0.88
C PRO A 36 2.18 -12.07 -2.30
N GLY A 37 2.94 -11.63 -3.32
CA GLY A 37 2.58 -11.76 -4.73
C GLY A 37 1.54 -10.77 -5.23
N GLY A 38 0.98 -9.91 -4.38
CA GLY A 38 0.13 -8.80 -4.80
C GLY A 38 0.94 -7.60 -5.30
N GLY A 39 0.28 -6.65 -6.00
CA GLY A 39 0.97 -5.51 -6.61
C GLY A 39 1.83 -4.69 -5.65
N THR A 40 1.41 -4.52 -4.41
CA THR A 40 2.20 -3.83 -3.38
C THR A 40 3.47 -4.61 -3.03
N ASP A 41 3.38 -5.93 -2.91
CA ASP A 41 4.52 -6.80 -2.59
C ASP A 41 5.54 -6.84 -3.75
N ILE A 42 5.04 -6.96 -4.99
CA ILE A 42 5.88 -6.95 -6.20
C ILE A 42 6.70 -5.65 -6.28
N LEU A 43 6.10 -4.51 -5.96
CA LEU A 43 6.79 -3.21 -5.95
C LEU A 43 7.74 -3.04 -4.76
N ALA A 44 7.43 -3.61 -3.60
CA ALA A 44 8.28 -3.50 -2.42
C ALA A 44 9.60 -4.26 -2.55
N ARG A 45 9.62 -5.40 -3.27
CA ARG A 45 10.81 -6.25 -3.40
C ARG A 45 12.01 -5.58 -4.07
N PRO A 46 11.87 -4.93 -5.25
CA PRO A 46 12.98 -4.18 -5.85
C PRO A 46 13.47 -3.03 -4.97
N VAL A 47 12.55 -2.38 -4.24
CA VAL A 47 12.93 -1.30 -3.30
C VAL A 47 13.77 -1.88 -2.15
N ALA A 48 13.34 -2.98 -1.54
CA ALA A 48 14.10 -3.66 -0.50
C ALA A 48 15.50 -4.06 -0.97
N GLN A 49 15.60 -4.60 -2.19
CA GLN A 49 16.89 -4.95 -2.80
C GLN A 49 17.80 -3.74 -2.94
N LYS A 50 17.29 -2.62 -3.48
CA LYS A 50 18.08 -1.40 -3.67
C LYS A 50 18.50 -0.75 -2.35
N LEU A 51 17.65 -0.79 -1.33
CA LEU A 51 18.01 -0.33 0.00
C LEU A 51 19.09 -1.23 0.64
N ASN A 52 19.00 -2.55 0.48
CA ASN A 52 20.03 -3.49 0.92
C ASN A 52 21.39 -3.18 0.24
N GLU A 53 21.41 -3.02 -1.09
CA GLU A 53 22.59 -2.66 -1.86
C GLU A 53 23.19 -1.32 -1.39
N ARG A 54 22.34 -0.33 -1.08
CA ARG A 54 22.75 1.03 -0.69
C ARG A 54 23.30 1.11 0.73
N PHE A 55 22.60 0.49 1.68
CA PHE A 55 22.91 0.60 3.10
C PHE A 55 23.84 -0.50 3.61
N LYS A 56 24.06 -1.57 2.83
CA LYS A 56 24.83 -2.75 3.25
C LYS A 56 24.29 -3.38 4.55
N GLN A 57 22.98 -3.21 4.77
CA GLN A 57 22.22 -3.78 5.88
C GLN A 57 21.10 -4.65 5.33
N PRO A 58 20.74 -5.77 5.97
CA PRO A 58 19.60 -6.57 5.57
C PRO A 58 18.31 -5.74 5.52
N VAL A 59 17.53 -5.92 4.45
CA VAL A 59 16.20 -5.32 4.34
C VAL A 59 15.18 -6.43 4.15
N VAL A 60 14.34 -6.63 5.16
CA VAL A 60 13.39 -7.75 5.23
C VAL A 60 11.98 -7.24 4.93
N ILE A 61 11.30 -7.91 3.99
CA ILE A 61 9.87 -7.68 3.74
C ILE A 61 9.05 -8.59 4.63
N GLU A 62 8.06 -8.01 5.31
CA GLU A 62 7.11 -8.72 6.13
C GLU A 62 5.68 -8.40 5.68
N ASN A 63 4.97 -9.41 5.18
CA ASN A 63 3.59 -9.26 4.74
C ASN A 63 2.63 -9.42 5.92
N ARG A 64 1.87 -8.36 6.26
CA ARG A 64 0.86 -8.34 7.32
C ARG A 64 -0.48 -7.86 6.77
N GLY A 65 -1.12 -8.73 5.98
CA GLY A 65 -2.38 -8.41 5.31
C GLY A 65 -3.60 -8.42 6.22
N GLY A 66 -4.67 -7.80 5.75
CA GLY A 66 -6.01 -7.82 6.34
C GLY A 66 -6.64 -6.43 6.47
N ALA A 67 -7.99 -6.40 6.38
CA ALA A 67 -8.82 -5.20 6.53
C ALA A 67 -8.30 -3.99 5.73
N ASN A 68 -8.11 -4.16 4.42
CA ASN A 68 -7.53 -3.13 3.52
C ASN A 68 -6.23 -2.50 4.04
N GLY A 69 -5.35 -3.33 4.62
CA GLY A 69 -4.05 -2.92 5.14
C GLY A 69 -4.06 -2.31 6.54
N THR A 70 -5.21 -2.20 7.21
CA THR A 70 -5.30 -1.60 8.55
C THR A 70 -4.51 -2.39 9.59
N ILE A 71 -4.42 -3.74 9.47
CA ILE A 71 -3.69 -4.58 10.42
C ILE A 71 -2.18 -4.27 10.37
N GLY A 72 -1.58 -4.31 9.19
CA GLY A 72 -0.15 -4.00 9.03
C GLY A 72 0.17 -2.55 9.36
N THR A 73 -0.73 -1.63 9.00
CA THR A 73 -0.59 -0.21 9.33
C THR A 73 -0.64 0.03 10.83
N ALA A 74 -1.57 -0.59 11.55
CA ALA A 74 -1.68 -0.51 13.01
C ALA A 74 -0.42 -1.04 13.71
N TYR A 75 0.16 -2.12 13.19
CA TYR A 75 1.42 -2.63 13.71
C TYR A 75 2.55 -1.59 13.62
N VAL A 76 2.72 -0.94 12.46
CA VAL A 76 3.76 0.10 12.30
C VAL A 76 3.45 1.32 13.17
N ALA A 77 2.19 1.76 13.21
CA ALA A 77 1.78 2.96 13.92
C ALA A 77 1.83 2.84 15.46
N LYS A 78 1.62 1.62 16.01
CA LYS A 78 1.41 1.43 17.46
C LYS A 78 2.36 0.45 18.13
N THR A 79 3.01 -0.43 17.36
CA THR A 79 3.78 -1.54 17.95
C THR A 79 5.25 -1.50 17.55
N ALA A 80 5.57 -1.13 16.32
CA ALA A 80 6.94 -1.05 15.84
C ALA A 80 7.71 0.08 16.56
N PRO A 81 9.01 -0.09 16.83
CA PRO A 81 9.84 1.00 17.34
C PRO A 81 9.86 2.19 16.39
N ALA A 82 9.76 3.41 16.94
CA ALA A 82 9.81 4.66 16.15
C ALA A 82 11.27 5.13 15.93
N ASP A 83 12.14 4.22 15.51
CA ASP A 83 13.59 4.44 15.33
C ASP A 83 14.00 4.55 13.85
N GLY A 84 13.03 4.53 12.93
CA GLY A 84 13.26 4.60 11.50
C GLY A 84 13.61 3.25 10.84
N HIS A 85 13.81 2.15 11.58
CA HIS A 85 14.15 0.84 11.01
C HIS A 85 12.94 0.04 10.52
N THR A 86 11.72 0.48 10.85
CA THR A 86 10.49 -0.15 10.35
C THR A 86 9.75 0.82 9.44
N LEU A 87 9.61 0.45 8.17
CA LEU A 87 8.94 1.23 7.13
C LEU A 87 7.60 0.57 6.76
N LEU A 88 6.61 1.37 6.46
CA LEU A 88 5.33 0.91 5.90
C LEU A 88 5.32 1.17 4.40
N PHE A 89 5.13 0.12 3.59
CA PHE A 89 4.96 0.23 2.14
C PHE A 89 3.50 -0.03 1.79
N ILE A 90 2.77 1.03 1.43
CA ILE A 90 1.32 0.98 1.33
C ILE A 90 0.81 1.65 0.05
N PRO A 91 -0.25 1.12 -0.61
CA PRO A 91 -0.88 1.77 -1.75
C PRO A 91 -1.77 2.94 -1.31
N SER A 92 -2.06 3.87 -2.22
CA SER A 92 -2.84 5.08 -1.95
C SER A 92 -4.29 4.81 -1.49
N GLY A 93 -4.85 3.62 -1.74
CA GLY A 93 -6.15 3.19 -1.19
C GLY A 93 -6.24 3.26 0.34
N TYR A 94 -5.13 3.22 1.04
CA TYR A 94 -5.05 3.46 2.47
C TYR A 94 -5.67 4.82 2.90
N ALA A 95 -5.62 5.84 2.05
CA ALA A 95 -6.12 7.18 2.36
C ALA A 95 -7.64 7.23 2.63
N VAL A 96 -8.40 6.27 2.12
CA VAL A 96 -9.86 6.21 2.32
C VAL A 96 -10.28 5.43 3.59
N ASN A 97 -9.34 4.76 4.26
CA ASN A 97 -9.64 3.96 5.44
C ASN A 97 -10.38 4.72 6.56
N PRO A 98 -10.06 6.01 6.87
CA PRO A 98 -10.82 6.76 7.87
C PRO A 98 -12.30 6.95 7.53
N SER A 99 -12.65 6.96 6.24
CA SER A 99 -14.05 7.08 5.78
C SER A 99 -14.79 5.73 5.74
N LEU A 100 -14.04 4.62 5.69
CA LEU A 100 -14.61 3.28 5.56
C LEU A 100 -14.75 2.54 6.90
N TYR A 101 -13.87 2.83 7.84
CA TYR A 101 -13.82 2.14 9.12
C TYR A 101 -14.25 3.09 10.24
N PRO A 102 -15.34 2.78 10.97
CA PRO A 102 -15.84 3.64 12.05
C PRO A 102 -14.83 3.90 13.17
N ALA A 103 -13.91 2.94 13.38
CA ALA A 103 -12.83 3.05 14.35
C ALA A 103 -11.56 2.44 13.78
N LEU A 104 -10.56 3.29 13.53
CA LEU A 104 -9.20 2.85 13.22
C LEU A 104 -8.38 2.81 14.51
N PRO A 105 -7.53 1.78 14.71
CA PRO A 105 -6.65 1.72 15.89
C PRO A 105 -5.47 2.69 15.83
N TYR A 106 -5.40 3.57 14.83
CA TYR A 106 -4.33 4.54 14.61
C TYR A 106 -4.89 5.82 13.96
N ASP A 107 -4.16 6.92 14.12
CA ASP A 107 -4.38 8.18 13.42
C ASP A 107 -3.36 8.28 12.26
N GLN A 108 -3.86 8.32 11.02
CA GLN A 108 -3.00 8.32 9.82
C GLN A 108 -2.05 9.51 9.73
N ALA A 109 -2.50 10.67 10.18
CA ALA A 109 -1.74 11.90 10.08
C ALA A 109 -0.73 12.07 11.23
N ARG A 110 -1.07 11.54 12.40
CA ARG A 110 -0.29 11.76 13.62
C ARG A 110 0.68 10.63 13.94
N ASP A 111 0.28 9.37 13.67
CA ASP A 111 1.05 8.20 14.10
C ASP A 111 2.04 7.70 13.03
N LEU A 112 2.00 8.27 11.83
CA LEU A 112 2.86 7.88 10.71
C LEU A 112 3.48 9.12 10.05
N ALA A 113 4.79 9.07 9.83
CA ALA A 113 5.50 10.09 9.05
C ALA A 113 5.64 9.64 7.59
N ALA A 114 5.19 10.48 6.65
CA ALA A 114 5.39 10.22 5.23
C ALA A 114 6.86 10.39 4.85
N VAL A 115 7.43 9.39 4.16
CA VAL A 115 8.82 9.43 3.69
C VAL A 115 8.88 9.88 2.24
N THR A 116 8.26 9.13 1.34
CA THR A 116 8.24 9.46 -0.10
C THR A 116 7.18 8.66 -0.85
N GLN A 117 6.75 9.17 -1.99
CA GLN A 117 5.98 8.43 -2.97
C GLN A 117 6.95 7.72 -3.93
N LEU A 118 6.93 6.38 -3.91
CA LEU A 118 7.85 5.57 -4.72
C LEU A 118 7.33 5.33 -6.14
N VAL A 119 6.02 5.16 -6.30
CA VAL A 119 5.39 4.80 -7.58
C VAL A 119 4.08 5.56 -7.73
N SER A 120 3.77 5.95 -8.96
CA SER A 120 2.47 6.42 -9.39
C SER A 120 2.14 5.77 -10.74
N GLY A 121 0.91 5.32 -10.91
CA GLY A 121 0.47 4.71 -12.16
C GLY A 121 -1.05 4.60 -12.21
N PRO A 122 -1.62 4.51 -13.43
CA PRO A 122 -3.05 4.34 -13.61
C PRO A 122 -3.49 2.92 -13.23
N LEU A 123 -4.79 2.77 -12.99
CA LEU A 123 -5.46 1.48 -13.07
C LEU A 123 -5.84 1.20 -14.51
N THR A 124 -5.72 -0.05 -14.91
CA THR A 124 -6.14 -0.56 -16.21
C THR A 124 -7.43 -1.35 -16.04
N LEU A 125 -8.46 -1.02 -16.80
CA LEU A 125 -9.65 -1.87 -16.90
C LEU A 125 -9.30 -3.05 -17.80
N VAL A 126 -9.34 -4.24 -17.24
CA VAL A 126 -9.17 -5.50 -17.97
C VAL A 126 -10.44 -6.31 -17.94
N VAL A 127 -10.68 -7.04 -19.00
CA VAL A 127 -11.82 -7.96 -19.13
C VAL A 127 -11.32 -9.29 -19.66
N HIS A 128 -11.93 -10.39 -19.18
CA HIS A 128 -11.64 -11.72 -19.72
C HIS A 128 -12.12 -11.82 -21.18
N PRO A 129 -11.37 -12.48 -22.08
CA PRO A 129 -11.71 -12.58 -23.49
C PRO A 129 -13.06 -13.26 -23.81
N SER A 130 -13.61 -14.05 -22.88
CA SER A 130 -14.95 -14.63 -23.02
C SER A 130 -16.08 -13.61 -22.93
N LEU A 131 -15.81 -12.41 -22.41
CA LEU A 131 -16.81 -11.36 -22.33
C LEU A 131 -17.00 -10.73 -23.73
N PRO A 132 -18.24 -10.64 -24.26
CA PRO A 132 -18.48 -10.07 -25.56
C PRO A 132 -18.45 -8.53 -25.54
N ALA A 133 -17.29 -7.97 -25.12
CA ALA A 133 -17.05 -6.54 -25.06
C ALA A 133 -15.57 -6.26 -25.38
N LYS A 134 -15.28 -5.55 -26.45
CA LYS A 134 -13.92 -5.23 -26.92
C LYS A 134 -13.47 -3.82 -26.57
N ASN A 135 -14.36 -3.03 -26.01
CA ASN A 135 -14.10 -1.65 -25.59
C ASN A 135 -15.08 -1.24 -24.47
N VAL A 136 -14.80 -0.11 -23.84
CA VAL A 136 -15.59 0.41 -22.71
C VAL A 136 -17.05 0.62 -23.08
N ARG A 137 -17.36 1.09 -24.30
CA ARG A 137 -18.75 1.34 -24.75
C ARG A 137 -19.53 0.04 -24.82
N GLU A 138 -18.92 -1.02 -25.34
CA GLU A 138 -19.54 -2.36 -25.41
C GLU A 138 -19.74 -2.96 -24.02
N LEU A 139 -18.77 -2.78 -23.12
CA LEU A 139 -18.89 -3.22 -21.72
C LEU A 139 -20.07 -2.51 -21.02
N ILE A 140 -20.19 -1.19 -21.20
CA ILE A 140 -21.33 -0.43 -20.66
C ILE A 140 -22.66 -0.91 -21.27
N GLY A 141 -22.69 -1.14 -22.58
CA GLY A 141 -23.85 -1.70 -23.24
C GLY A 141 -24.27 -3.04 -22.66
N LEU A 142 -23.32 -3.96 -22.50
CA LEU A 142 -23.53 -5.27 -21.89
C LEU A 142 -24.03 -5.16 -20.45
N ALA A 143 -23.41 -4.31 -19.62
CA ALA A 143 -23.83 -4.09 -18.24
C ALA A 143 -25.26 -3.51 -18.13
N LYS A 144 -25.69 -2.70 -19.08
CA LYS A 144 -27.07 -2.18 -19.15
C LYS A 144 -28.10 -3.25 -19.47
N THR A 145 -27.74 -4.25 -20.28
CA THR A 145 -28.65 -5.38 -20.61
C THR A 145 -28.74 -6.42 -19.51
N ARG A 146 -27.74 -6.46 -18.60
CA ARG A 146 -27.63 -7.43 -17.51
C ARG A 146 -27.28 -6.74 -16.18
N PRO A 147 -28.19 -5.92 -15.61
CA PRO A 147 -27.91 -5.11 -14.46
C PRO A 147 -27.60 -5.96 -13.21
N GLY A 148 -26.36 -5.86 -12.69
CA GLY A 148 -25.92 -6.60 -11.51
C GLY A 148 -25.45 -8.03 -11.79
N GLU A 149 -25.44 -8.51 -13.03
CA GLU A 149 -24.96 -9.84 -13.39
C GLU A 149 -23.46 -9.87 -13.70
N LEU A 150 -22.87 -8.73 -14.10
CA LEU A 150 -21.46 -8.67 -14.37
C LEU A 150 -20.67 -8.50 -13.06
N ASN A 151 -19.87 -9.51 -12.73
CA ASN A 151 -18.97 -9.48 -11.58
C ASN A 151 -17.71 -8.69 -11.91
N TYR A 152 -17.25 -7.88 -10.96
CA TYR A 152 -15.91 -7.30 -11.00
C TYR A 152 -15.12 -7.60 -9.74
N GLY A 153 -13.84 -7.90 -9.90
CA GLY A 153 -12.94 -8.21 -8.81
C GLY A 153 -12.30 -6.98 -8.18
N SER A 154 -11.87 -7.12 -6.93
CA SER A 154 -11.00 -6.15 -6.28
C SER A 154 -10.04 -6.81 -5.29
N SER A 155 -9.01 -6.09 -4.87
CA SER A 155 -8.11 -6.57 -3.81
C SER A 155 -8.69 -6.43 -2.39
N GLY A 156 -9.99 -6.16 -2.28
CA GLY A 156 -10.75 -6.05 -1.03
C GLY A 156 -11.57 -4.76 -0.97
N ILE A 157 -12.50 -4.72 -0.03
CA ILE A 157 -13.36 -3.55 0.22
C ILE A 157 -12.48 -2.34 0.56
N GLY A 158 -12.73 -1.19 -0.09
CA GLY A 158 -11.97 0.04 0.09
C GLY A 158 -10.67 0.12 -0.71
N SER A 159 -10.27 -0.95 -1.39
CA SER A 159 -9.11 -0.91 -2.29
C SER A 159 -9.35 -0.01 -3.51
N LEU A 160 -8.27 0.47 -4.15
CA LEU A 160 -8.40 1.27 -5.37
C LEU A 160 -9.16 0.56 -6.49
N PRO A 161 -8.95 -0.75 -6.77
CA PRO A 161 -9.79 -1.50 -7.71
C PRO A 161 -11.28 -1.48 -7.36
N HIS A 162 -11.64 -1.60 -6.08
CA HIS A 162 -13.03 -1.49 -5.64
C HIS A 162 -13.60 -0.11 -5.94
N LEU A 163 -12.91 0.95 -5.51
CA LEU A 163 -13.35 2.34 -5.74
C LEU A 163 -13.46 2.68 -7.24
N ALA A 164 -12.54 2.16 -8.05
CA ALA A 164 -12.60 2.34 -9.51
C ALA A 164 -13.80 1.64 -10.13
N GLY A 165 -14.14 0.43 -9.67
CA GLY A 165 -15.32 -0.30 -10.10
C GLY A 165 -16.63 0.43 -9.76
N GLU A 166 -16.74 0.91 -8.51
CA GLU A 166 -17.89 1.69 -8.05
C GLU A 166 -18.00 3.03 -8.80
N TRP A 167 -16.88 3.73 -8.98
CA TRP A 167 -16.86 4.97 -9.76
C TRP A 167 -17.23 4.78 -11.23
N PHE A 168 -16.74 3.69 -11.84
CA PHE A 168 -17.11 3.32 -13.20
C PHE A 168 -18.61 3.03 -13.30
N ALA A 169 -19.15 2.21 -12.40
CA ALA A 169 -20.55 1.86 -12.36
C ALA A 169 -21.45 3.10 -12.21
N LEU A 170 -21.11 3.98 -11.28
CA LEU A 170 -21.82 5.24 -11.05
C LEU A 170 -21.75 6.15 -12.27
N SER A 171 -20.56 6.35 -12.85
CA SER A 171 -20.35 7.27 -13.98
C SER A 171 -21.03 6.78 -15.27
N ALA A 172 -21.09 5.46 -15.47
CA ALA A 172 -21.73 4.84 -16.65
C ALA A 172 -23.24 4.62 -16.47
N GLY A 173 -23.77 4.82 -15.26
CA GLY A 173 -25.17 4.52 -14.94
C GLY A 173 -25.50 3.03 -15.10
N VAL A 174 -24.59 2.16 -14.64
CA VAL A 174 -24.74 0.69 -14.68
C VAL A 174 -24.64 0.08 -13.29
N ARG A 175 -25.05 -1.18 -13.14
CA ARG A 175 -24.86 -1.97 -11.93
C ARG A 175 -23.91 -3.13 -12.21
N LEU A 176 -22.83 -3.22 -11.41
CA LEU A 176 -21.91 -4.34 -11.40
C LEU A 176 -21.99 -5.03 -10.03
N SER A 177 -21.63 -6.30 -9.96
CA SER A 177 -21.53 -7.04 -8.68
C SER A 177 -20.07 -7.12 -8.23
N HIS A 178 -19.78 -6.58 -7.05
CA HIS A 178 -18.45 -6.58 -6.49
C HIS A 178 -18.07 -7.92 -5.84
N VAL A 179 -16.91 -8.46 -6.22
CA VAL A 179 -16.30 -9.65 -5.63
C VAL A 179 -14.99 -9.27 -4.94
N PRO A 180 -14.99 -9.12 -3.59
CA PRO A 180 -13.80 -8.75 -2.84
C PRO A 180 -12.88 -9.94 -2.59
N TYR A 181 -11.58 -9.77 -2.87
CA TYR A 181 -10.52 -10.73 -2.57
C TYR A 181 -9.62 -10.22 -1.42
N LYS A 182 -8.87 -11.14 -0.81
CA LYS A 182 -7.87 -10.78 0.23
C LYS A 182 -6.53 -10.31 -0.36
N GLY A 183 -6.57 -9.59 -1.48
CA GLY A 183 -5.41 -9.08 -2.20
C GLY A 183 -5.54 -9.30 -3.71
N SER A 184 -4.74 -8.58 -4.50
CA SER A 184 -4.86 -8.58 -5.95
C SER A 184 -4.40 -9.89 -6.61
N GLY A 185 -3.52 -10.67 -5.98
CA GLY A 185 -3.03 -11.93 -6.55
C GLY A 185 -4.17 -12.94 -6.80
N ALA A 186 -5.03 -13.16 -5.79
CA ALA A 186 -6.19 -14.06 -5.93
C ALA A 186 -7.20 -13.55 -6.98
N ALA A 187 -7.49 -12.23 -6.96
CA ALA A 187 -8.36 -11.61 -7.96
C ALA A 187 -7.83 -11.81 -9.39
N THR A 188 -6.52 -11.69 -9.59
CA THR A 188 -5.89 -11.87 -10.91
C THR A 188 -6.10 -13.29 -11.45
N ILE A 189 -5.97 -14.31 -10.59
CA ILE A 189 -6.19 -15.72 -10.98
C ILE A 189 -7.62 -15.91 -11.49
N ASP A 190 -8.62 -15.41 -10.77
CA ASP A 190 -10.04 -15.57 -11.14
C ASP A 190 -10.41 -14.73 -12.37
N VAL A 191 -9.73 -13.61 -12.60
CA VAL A 191 -9.88 -12.86 -13.87
C VAL A 191 -9.29 -13.64 -15.05
N MET A 192 -8.14 -14.26 -14.87
CA MET A 192 -7.50 -15.07 -15.93
C MET A 192 -8.29 -16.34 -16.27
N SER A 193 -8.99 -16.93 -15.29
CA SER A 193 -9.86 -18.08 -15.51
C SER A 193 -11.24 -17.72 -16.06
N GLY A 194 -11.63 -16.44 -16.01
CA GLY A 194 -12.94 -15.94 -16.43
C GLY A 194 -14.04 -16.08 -15.37
N GLU A 195 -13.72 -16.54 -14.16
CA GLU A 195 -14.67 -16.62 -13.03
C GLU A 195 -15.17 -15.22 -12.63
N VAL A 196 -14.29 -14.24 -12.64
CA VAL A 196 -14.62 -12.82 -12.46
C VAL A 196 -14.15 -12.05 -13.70
N PRO A 197 -15.03 -11.73 -14.64
CA PRO A 197 -14.62 -11.29 -15.97
C PRO A 197 -14.16 -9.84 -16.07
N VAL A 198 -14.28 -9.03 -15.02
CA VAL A 198 -13.92 -7.60 -15.03
C VAL A 198 -13.03 -7.25 -13.83
N TYR A 199 -11.95 -6.51 -14.07
CA TYR A 199 -11.08 -6.03 -13.00
C TYR A 199 -10.42 -4.70 -13.34
N PHE A 200 -10.28 -3.82 -12.33
CA PHE A 200 -9.49 -2.61 -12.39
C PHE A 200 -8.16 -2.85 -11.69
N MET A 201 -7.12 -3.21 -12.43
CA MET A 201 -5.83 -3.60 -11.85
C MET A 201 -4.74 -2.58 -12.10
N ASN A 202 -3.67 -2.65 -11.29
CA ASN A 202 -2.47 -1.86 -11.57
C ASN A 202 -1.85 -2.28 -12.90
N VAL A 203 -1.36 -1.32 -13.68
CA VAL A 203 -0.79 -1.58 -14.99
C VAL A 203 0.33 -2.65 -14.96
N LEU A 204 1.16 -2.70 -13.92
CA LEU A 204 2.21 -3.73 -13.77
C LEU A 204 1.68 -5.15 -13.58
N GLN A 205 0.44 -5.32 -13.15
CA GLN A 205 -0.20 -6.63 -13.03
C GLN A 205 -0.94 -7.03 -14.30
N SER A 206 -1.17 -6.08 -15.21
CA SER A 206 -1.84 -6.31 -16.51
C SER A 206 -0.86 -6.68 -17.62
N LEU A 207 0.44 -6.60 -17.36
CA LEU A 207 1.53 -7.00 -18.27
C LEU A 207 1.96 -8.44 -18.02
#